data_649bd8b1f153b0e8618a328b79e1f7b4
#
_entry.id   649bd8b1f153b0e8618a328b79e1f7b4
#
_cell.length_a   1.000
_cell.length_b   1.000
_cell.length_c   1.000
_cell.angle_alpha   90.00
_cell.angle_beta   90.00
_cell.angle_gamma   90.00
#
_symmetry.space_group_name_H-M   'P 1'
#
loop_
_entity.id
_entity.type
_entity.pdbx_description
1 polymer ?
#
loop_
_entity_poly.entity_id
_entity_poly.type
_entity_poly.pdbx_seq_one_letter_code
_entity_poly.pdbx_strand_id
1 'polypeptide(L)'
;MAKRIIYNEQARRALERGIDILAEAVAVTLGPKGRNVVLEKKFGAPQIINDGVTIAKEIELEDHIENTGVALIRQAASKTNDAAGDGTTTATVLAHAMVKAGLRNVAAGANAITLKRGIDKASEFLVGKIQEHAKPISDSIAIAQVGTISAGNDEEVGRMIADAMDKVGKEGVISLEEGKSMTTELEVTEGMRFDKGYISPYFATDTERMEAVLDDPYILITDKKIGLVQDLVPVLEQIARTGKPLLIIAEDIEKEALATLVVNRLRGVLNVAAVKAPGFGDRRKAMLEDIAVLTNGQLITEDAGLKLENAKVEMLGTARRITINKDTTTIVAEGNEAAVKARCEQIRKQMDETDSSYDKEKLQERLAKLSGGVAVVKVGAATETEMKDKKLRLEDAINATKAAVEEGIVPGGGTTLAHLAPVLEEWAALNLSGEELIGAQIVASSLTAPLMRIAQNGGVNGAVVAEKVRNMPFNEGYNASTGEYVDMLAAGIVDPAKVTRSGLQNAASIAGMVLTTECIVADLPEKKEAAPAGGPGGMGGDFDY
;
A
#
# COMPACT_ATOMS: atom_id res chain seq x y z
N MET A 1 1.71 -27.92 -19.21
CA MET A 1 0.43 -28.21 -18.52
C MET A 1 -0.70 -28.08 -19.52
N ALA A 2 -1.71 -28.97 -19.47
CA ALA A 2 -2.90 -28.86 -20.31
C ALA A 2 -3.79 -27.70 -19.80
N LYS A 3 -4.45 -26.99 -20.72
CA LYS A 3 -5.32 -25.85 -20.38
C LYS A 3 -6.79 -26.23 -20.53
N ARG A 4 -7.62 -25.73 -19.62
CA ARG A 4 -9.07 -25.73 -19.76
C ARG A 4 -9.49 -24.36 -20.31
N ILE A 5 -10.28 -24.37 -21.36
CA ILE A 5 -10.77 -23.13 -22.01
C ILE A 5 -12.28 -23.12 -21.89
N ILE A 6 -12.84 -22.05 -21.40
CA ILE A 6 -14.28 -21.81 -21.34
C ILE A 6 -14.62 -20.48 -21.99
N TYR A 7 -15.80 -20.39 -22.58
CA TYR A 7 -16.23 -19.26 -23.40
C TYR A 7 -17.58 -18.70 -22.95
N ASN A 8 -17.90 -17.52 -23.43
CA ASN A 8 -19.23 -16.91 -23.39
C ASN A 8 -19.80 -16.79 -21.96
N GLU A 9 -21.06 -17.05 -21.83
CA GLU A 9 -21.83 -16.99 -20.57
C GLU A 9 -21.20 -17.84 -19.44
N GLN A 10 -20.64 -19.02 -19.76
CA GLN A 10 -20.01 -19.88 -18.75
C GLN A 10 -18.77 -19.22 -18.15
N ALA A 11 -17.98 -18.54 -18.97
CA ALA A 11 -16.81 -17.81 -18.52
C ALA A 11 -17.23 -16.63 -17.61
N ARG A 12 -18.21 -15.84 -18.06
CA ARG A 12 -18.70 -14.68 -17.29
C ARG A 12 -19.29 -15.08 -15.95
N ARG A 13 -20.12 -16.13 -15.90
CA ARG A 13 -20.70 -16.60 -14.63
C ARG A 13 -19.68 -17.16 -13.67
N ALA A 14 -18.63 -17.81 -14.16
CA ALA A 14 -17.56 -18.31 -13.31
C ALA A 14 -16.74 -17.15 -12.71
N LEU A 15 -16.41 -16.14 -13.51
CA LEU A 15 -15.79 -14.91 -13.01
C LEU A 15 -16.66 -14.23 -11.95
N GLU A 16 -17.96 -14.08 -12.21
CA GLU A 16 -18.92 -13.47 -11.30
C GLU A 16 -18.92 -14.19 -9.94
N ARG A 17 -19.00 -15.53 -9.92
CA ARG A 17 -18.97 -16.29 -8.66
C ARG A 17 -17.69 -16.07 -7.85
N GLY A 18 -16.52 -16.09 -8.50
CA GLY A 18 -15.25 -15.79 -7.82
C GLY A 18 -15.20 -14.37 -7.28
N ILE A 19 -15.69 -13.40 -8.05
CA ILE A 19 -15.80 -12.00 -7.66
C ILE A 19 -16.74 -11.82 -6.47
N ASP A 20 -17.93 -12.48 -6.50
CA ASP A 20 -18.91 -12.42 -5.42
C ASP A 20 -18.31 -12.95 -4.11
N ILE A 21 -17.61 -14.08 -4.14
CA ILE A 21 -17.01 -14.69 -2.94
C ILE A 21 -15.99 -13.75 -2.28
N LEU A 22 -15.05 -13.21 -3.06
CA LEU A 22 -14.06 -12.29 -2.51
C LEU A 22 -14.70 -10.99 -2.01
N ALA A 23 -15.58 -10.39 -2.82
CA ALA A 23 -16.22 -9.12 -2.48
C ALA A 23 -17.04 -9.21 -1.20
N GLU A 24 -17.81 -10.28 -0.99
CA GLU A 24 -18.59 -10.45 0.25
C GLU A 24 -17.68 -10.67 1.46
N ALA A 25 -16.60 -11.44 1.34
CA ALA A 25 -15.65 -11.66 2.43
C ALA A 25 -14.97 -10.34 2.87
N VAL A 26 -14.63 -9.47 1.91
CA VAL A 26 -14.01 -8.17 2.21
C VAL A 26 -15.05 -7.15 2.70
N ALA A 27 -16.24 -7.11 2.09
CA ALA A 27 -17.25 -6.10 2.36
C ALA A 27 -17.81 -6.12 3.81
N VAL A 28 -17.72 -7.26 4.52
CA VAL A 28 -18.17 -7.35 5.93
C VAL A 28 -17.37 -6.45 6.88
N THR A 29 -16.17 -6.02 6.47
CA THR A 29 -15.29 -5.18 7.29
C THR A 29 -15.59 -3.68 7.15
N LEU A 30 -16.40 -3.27 6.16
CA LEU A 30 -16.58 -1.87 5.80
C LEU A 30 -17.39 -1.08 6.84
N GLY A 31 -16.86 0.08 7.23
CA GLY A 31 -17.52 1.05 8.10
C GLY A 31 -17.35 0.78 9.60
N PRO A 32 -17.83 1.71 10.47
CA PRO A 32 -17.56 1.68 11.92
C PRO A 32 -18.21 0.49 12.67
N LYS A 33 -19.17 -0.19 12.05
CA LYS A 33 -19.79 -1.43 12.54
C LYS A 33 -19.39 -2.65 11.70
N GLY A 34 -18.34 -2.51 10.88
CA GLY A 34 -17.70 -3.61 10.19
C GLY A 34 -17.16 -4.66 11.17
N ARG A 35 -17.04 -5.90 10.69
CA ARG A 35 -16.59 -7.04 11.49
C ARG A 35 -15.27 -7.57 10.97
N ASN A 36 -14.52 -8.21 11.85
CA ASN A 36 -13.27 -8.85 11.49
C ASN A 36 -13.50 -10.17 10.74
N VAL A 37 -12.52 -10.53 9.94
CA VAL A 37 -12.41 -11.83 9.26
C VAL A 37 -11.31 -12.63 9.94
N VAL A 38 -11.54 -13.93 10.12
CA VAL A 38 -10.54 -14.86 10.65
C VAL A 38 -9.87 -15.57 9.48
N LEU A 39 -8.57 -15.44 9.39
CA LEU A 39 -7.73 -16.14 8.41
C LEU A 39 -7.01 -17.30 9.09
N GLU A 40 -7.19 -18.51 8.55
CA GLU A 40 -6.40 -19.67 8.95
C GLU A 40 -4.95 -19.51 8.45
N LYS A 41 -4.00 -19.79 9.30
CA LYS A 41 -2.57 -19.86 8.92
C LYS A 41 -2.08 -21.30 9.01
N LYS A 42 -1.31 -21.74 8.02
CA LYS A 42 -0.72 -23.09 8.01
C LYS A 42 0.19 -23.35 9.20
N PHE A 43 0.82 -22.30 9.72
CA PHE A 43 1.68 -22.32 10.89
C PHE A 43 1.34 -21.13 11.79
N GLY A 44 1.22 -21.36 13.10
CA GLY A 44 0.90 -20.32 14.08
C GLY A 44 -0.59 -20.22 14.42
N ALA A 45 -0.97 -19.13 15.09
CA ALA A 45 -2.35 -18.84 15.45
C ALA A 45 -3.14 -18.26 14.27
N PRO A 46 -4.47 -18.50 14.18
CA PRO A 46 -5.33 -17.79 13.23
C PRO A 46 -5.18 -16.28 13.37
N GLN A 47 -5.20 -15.58 12.25
CA GLN A 47 -5.12 -14.13 12.22
C GLN A 47 -6.53 -13.53 12.17
N ILE A 48 -6.81 -12.55 13.01
CA ILE A 48 -8.07 -11.79 13.02
C ILE A 48 -7.76 -10.41 12.47
N ILE A 49 -8.39 -10.04 11.37
CA ILE A 49 -8.11 -8.78 10.66
C ILE A 49 -9.38 -8.18 10.05
N ASN A 50 -9.31 -6.88 9.75
CA ASN A 50 -10.32 -6.13 9.02
C ASN A 50 -9.77 -5.40 7.79
N ASP A 51 -8.47 -5.48 7.51
CA ASP A 51 -7.88 -4.90 6.31
C ASP A 51 -8.27 -5.66 5.03
N GLY A 52 -8.90 -4.92 4.10
CA GLY A 52 -9.47 -5.48 2.88
C GLY A 52 -8.42 -6.06 1.93
N VAL A 53 -7.24 -5.46 1.80
CA VAL A 53 -6.21 -5.97 0.87
C VAL A 53 -5.57 -7.26 1.40
N THR A 54 -5.35 -7.36 2.69
CA THR A 54 -4.80 -8.57 3.32
C THR A 54 -5.80 -9.73 3.20
N ILE A 55 -7.10 -9.47 3.47
CA ILE A 55 -8.15 -10.48 3.26
C ILE A 55 -8.18 -10.92 1.78
N ALA A 56 -8.16 -9.97 0.86
CA ALA A 56 -8.24 -10.26 -0.57
C ALA A 56 -7.05 -11.10 -1.07
N LYS A 57 -5.85 -10.92 -0.51
CA LYS A 57 -4.65 -11.70 -0.87
C LYS A 57 -4.72 -13.16 -0.41
N GLU A 58 -5.37 -13.45 0.70
CA GLU A 58 -5.46 -14.80 1.28
C GLU A 58 -6.56 -15.67 0.65
N ILE A 59 -7.51 -15.08 -0.08
CA ILE A 59 -8.61 -15.85 -0.68
C ILE A 59 -8.15 -16.52 -1.97
N GLU A 60 -8.13 -17.85 -1.95
CA GLU A 60 -7.92 -18.71 -3.12
C GLU A 60 -9.01 -19.79 -3.18
N LEU A 61 -9.51 -20.06 -4.38
CA LEU A 61 -10.54 -21.05 -4.64
C LEU A 61 -9.95 -22.28 -5.33
N GLU A 62 -10.49 -23.47 -5.01
CA GLU A 62 -10.07 -24.73 -5.64
C GLU A 62 -10.36 -24.76 -7.16
N ASP A 63 -11.50 -24.18 -7.59
CA ASP A 63 -11.78 -24.03 -9.02
C ASP A 63 -10.94 -22.90 -9.61
N HIS A 64 -9.93 -23.25 -10.39
CA HIS A 64 -9.02 -22.31 -11.05
C HIS A 64 -9.73 -21.27 -11.93
N ILE A 65 -10.92 -21.58 -12.44
CA ILE A 65 -11.66 -20.67 -13.29
C ILE A 65 -12.36 -19.61 -12.44
N GLU A 66 -13.02 -20.00 -11.36
CA GLU A 66 -13.59 -19.07 -10.39
C GLU A 66 -12.49 -18.24 -9.71
N ASN A 67 -11.35 -18.89 -9.40
CA ASN A 67 -10.19 -18.20 -8.85
C ASN A 67 -9.61 -17.12 -9.78
N THR A 68 -9.82 -17.21 -11.09
CA THR A 68 -9.49 -16.12 -12.01
C THR A 68 -10.34 -14.87 -11.72
N GLY A 69 -11.61 -15.03 -11.37
CA GLY A 69 -12.48 -13.93 -10.92
C GLY A 69 -11.97 -13.29 -9.63
N VAL A 70 -11.58 -14.13 -8.65
CA VAL A 70 -10.93 -13.67 -7.41
C VAL A 70 -9.67 -12.85 -7.73
N ALA A 71 -8.80 -13.35 -8.59
CA ALA A 71 -7.55 -12.68 -8.96
C ALA A 71 -7.79 -11.31 -9.66
N LEU A 72 -8.85 -11.19 -10.46
CA LEU A 72 -9.19 -9.94 -11.13
C LEU A 72 -9.68 -8.88 -10.14
N ILE A 73 -10.66 -9.19 -9.29
CA ILE A 73 -11.21 -8.19 -8.36
C ILE A 73 -10.19 -7.85 -7.26
N ARG A 74 -9.32 -8.78 -6.85
CA ARG A 74 -8.20 -8.52 -5.94
C ARG A 74 -7.33 -7.37 -6.44
N GLN A 75 -7.21 -7.19 -7.77
CA GLN A 75 -6.44 -6.09 -8.34
C GLN A 75 -7.02 -4.71 -8.02
N ALA A 76 -8.34 -4.58 -7.86
CA ALA A 76 -8.94 -3.32 -7.45
C ALA A 76 -8.44 -2.91 -6.05
N ALA A 77 -8.44 -3.85 -5.09
CA ALA A 77 -7.90 -3.62 -3.75
C ALA A 77 -6.39 -3.31 -3.79
N SER A 78 -5.60 -4.17 -4.45
CA SER A 78 -4.14 -4.03 -4.48
C SER A 78 -3.69 -2.73 -5.14
N LYS A 79 -4.30 -2.33 -6.27
CA LYS A 79 -3.95 -1.08 -6.96
C LYS A 79 -4.36 0.16 -6.17
N THR A 80 -5.46 0.09 -5.42
CA THR A 80 -5.86 1.19 -4.54
C THR A 80 -4.91 1.31 -3.35
N ASN A 81 -4.49 0.18 -2.78
CA ASN A 81 -3.45 0.16 -1.76
C ASN A 81 -2.13 0.76 -2.28
N ASP A 82 -1.68 0.37 -3.47
CA ASP A 82 -0.46 0.89 -4.10
C ASP A 82 -0.51 2.42 -4.32
N ALA A 83 -1.69 2.96 -4.67
CA ALA A 83 -1.87 4.37 -5.01
C ALA A 83 -2.11 5.28 -3.82
N ALA A 84 -2.85 4.81 -2.81
CA ALA A 84 -3.34 5.64 -1.71
C ALA A 84 -3.12 5.02 -0.32
N GLY A 85 -2.79 3.74 -0.24
CA GLY A 85 -2.52 3.01 1.01
C GLY A 85 -3.74 2.77 1.89
N ASP A 86 -4.95 3.11 1.40
CA ASP A 86 -6.24 2.93 2.08
C ASP A 86 -7.37 2.80 1.05
N GLY A 87 -8.62 2.53 1.49
CA GLY A 87 -9.82 2.46 0.63
C GLY A 87 -9.96 1.16 -0.16
N THR A 88 -9.22 0.12 0.18
CA THR A 88 -9.17 -1.17 -0.51
C THR A 88 -10.52 -1.89 -0.50
N THR A 89 -11.23 -1.86 0.62
CA THR A 89 -12.57 -2.42 0.77
C THR A 89 -13.60 -1.65 -0.07
N THR A 90 -13.55 -0.32 -0.06
CA THR A 90 -14.44 0.54 -0.87
C THR A 90 -14.25 0.28 -2.37
N ALA A 91 -13.00 0.18 -2.84
CA ALA A 91 -12.68 -0.14 -4.23
C ALA A 91 -13.24 -1.51 -4.65
N THR A 92 -13.11 -2.52 -3.77
CA THR A 92 -13.65 -3.87 -4.00
C THR A 92 -15.17 -3.86 -4.11
N VAL A 93 -15.87 -3.16 -3.21
CA VAL A 93 -17.34 -3.04 -3.21
C VAL A 93 -17.84 -2.31 -4.46
N LEU A 94 -17.17 -1.24 -4.87
CA LEU A 94 -17.48 -0.52 -6.11
C LEU A 94 -17.28 -1.40 -7.34
N ALA A 95 -16.13 -2.08 -7.46
CA ALA A 95 -15.82 -2.98 -8.56
C ALA A 95 -16.86 -4.10 -8.67
N HIS A 96 -17.21 -4.73 -7.55
CA HIS A 96 -18.25 -5.76 -7.48
C HIS A 96 -19.60 -5.24 -7.97
N ALA A 97 -20.04 -4.07 -7.50
CA ALA A 97 -21.31 -3.47 -7.91
C ALA A 97 -21.35 -3.17 -9.43
N MET A 98 -20.25 -2.58 -9.96
CA MET A 98 -20.12 -2.28 -11.39
C MET A 98 -20.11 -3.55 -12.25
N VAL A 99 -19.35 -4.58 -11.84
CA VAL A 99 -19.32 -5.87 -12.54
C VAL A 99 -20.70 -6.49 -12.58
N LYS A 100 -21.39 -6.55 -11.45
CA LYS A 100 -22.71 -7.17 -11.32
C LYS A 100 -23.78 -6.46 -12.17
N ALA A 101 -23.78 -5.13 -12.15
CA ALA A 101 -24.66 -4.33 -12.99
C ALA A 101 -24.30 -4.45 -14.49
N GLY A 102 -23.01 -4.44 -14.80
CA GLY A 102 -22.51 -4.56 -16.17
C GLY A 102 -22.81 -5.92 -16.82
N LEU A 103 -22.56 -7.02 -16.10
CA LEU A 103 -22.82 -8.38 -16.60
C LEU A 103 -24.30 -8.61 -16.94
N ARG A 104 -25.23 -8.01 -16.19
CA ARG A 104 -26.66 -8.05 -16.52
C ARG A 104 -26.97 -7.40 -17.88
N ASN A 105 -26.32 -6.27 -18.17
CA ASN A 105 -26.50 -5.56 -19.45
C ASN A 105 -25.83 -6.32 -20.61
N VAL A 106 -24.64 -6.92 -20.39
CA VAL A 106 -23.98 -7.78 -21.38
C VAL A 106 -24.82 -9.02 -21.68
N ALA A 107 -25.41 -9.65 -20.66
CA ALA A 107 -26.33 -10.78 -20.82
C ALA A 107 -27.64 -10.39 -21.58
N ALA A 108 -28.08 -9.13 -21.46
CA ALA A 108 -29.19 -8.57 -22.23
C ALA A 108 -28.80 -8.21 -23.67
N GLY A 109 -27.56 -8.39 -24.09
CA GLY A 109 -27.09 -8.20 -25.47
C GLY A 109 -26.38 -6.88 -25.73
N ALA A 110 -26.07 -6.07 -24.71
CA ALA A 110 -25.31 -4.85 -24.89
C ALA A 110 -23.83 -5.15 -25.24
N ASN A 111 -23.23 -4.31 -26.10
CA ASN A 111 -21.86 -4.42 -26.50
C ASN A 111 -20.91 -4.05 -25.35
N ALA A 112 -20.16 -5.01 -24.85
CA ALA A 112 -19.28 -4.85 -23.71
C ALA A 112 -18.19 -3.77 -23.92
N ILE A 113 -17.67 -3.60 -25.14
CA ILE A 113 -16.66 -2.60 -25.46
C ILE A 113 -17.25 -1.18 -25.38
N THR A 114 -18.48 -1.00 -25.86
CA THR A 114 -19.16 0.28 -25.82
C THR A 114 -19.57 0.64 -24.38
N LEU A 115 -20.06 -0.36 -23.62
CA LEU A 115 -20.30 -0.19 -22.17
C LEU A 115 -19.04 0.27 -21.43
N LYS A 116 -17.90 -0.40 -21.69
CA LYS A 116 -16.61 -0.04 -21.09
C LYS A 116 -16.24 1.42 -21.38
N ARG A 117 -16.41 1.89 -22.63
CA ARG A 117 -16.14 3.29 -22.97
C ARG A 117 -17.00 4.26 -22.15
N GLY A 118 -18.28 3.92 -21.92
CA GLY A 118 -19.16 4.69 -21.06
C GLY A 118 -18.71 4.71 -19.61
N ILE A 119 -18.25 3.57 -19.08
CA ILE A 119 -17.65 3.44 -17.74
C ILE A 119 -16.40 4.30 -17.63
N ASP A 120 -15.49 4.24 -18.60
CA ASP A 120 -14.24 5.01 -18.61
C ASP A 120 -14.54 6.53 -18.59
N LYS A 121 -15.44 7.02 -19.45
CA LYS A 121 -15.85 8.44 -19.49
C LYS A 121 -16.52 8.90 -18.19
N ALA A 122 -17.38 8.07 -17.61
CA ALA A 122 -18.03 8.35 -16.33
C ALA A 122 -17.01 8.44 -15.20
N SER A 123 -16.02 7.54 -15.15
CA SER A 123 -14.96 7.56 -14.17
C SER A 123 -14.10 8.82 -14.28
N GLU A 124 -13.71 9.23 -15.49
CA GLU A 124 -12.94 10.46 -15.73
C GLU A 124 -13.70 11.71 -15.26
N PHE A 125 -14.99 11.82 -15.61
CA PHE A 125 -15.85 12.91 -15.14
C PHE A 125 -15.93 12.98 -13.61
N LEU A 126 -16.14 11.85 -12.95
CA LEU A 126 -16.26 11.77 -11.50
C LEU A 126 -14.96 12.11 -10.78
N VAL A 127 -13.81 11.73 -11.32
CA VAL A 127 -12.51 12.11 -10.79
C VAL A 127 -12.37 13.62 -10.71
N GLY A 128 -12.72 14.33 -11.79
CA GLY A 128 -12.74 15.79 -11.79
C GLY A 128 -13.70 16.36 -10.73
N LYS A 129 -14.89 15.77 -10.57
CA LYS A 129 -15.86 16.21 -9.56
C LYS A 129 -15.41 15.96 -8.13
N ILE A 130 -14.77 14.84 -7.84
CA ILE A 130 -14.18 14.57 -6.52
C ILE A 130 -13.12 15.63 -6.19
N GLN A 131 -12.24 15.95 -7.15
CA GLN A 131 -11.22 16.98 -6.97
C GLN A 131 -11.80 18.39 -6.77
N GLU A 132 -12.87 18.75 -7.50
CA GLU A 132 -13.58 20.04 -7.32
C GLU A 132 -14.17 20.20 -5.91
N HIS A 133 -14.63 19.13 -5.30
CA HIS A 133 -15.23 19.12 -3.97
C HIS A 133 -14.21 18.92 -2.84
N ALA A 134 -12.96 18.59 -3.17
CA ALA A 134 -11.92 18.35 -2.18
C ALA A 134 -11.56 19.64 -1.43
N LYS A 135 -11.55 19.58 -0.10
CA LYS A 135 -11.14 20.67 0.78
C LYS A 135 -9.72 20.43 1.27
N PRO A 136 -8.76 21.34 1.00
CA PRO A 136 -7.41 21.22 1.52
C PRO A 136 -7.40 21.18 3.05
N ILE A 137 -6.53 20.39 3.62
CA ILE A 137 -6.31 20.33 5.06
C ILE A 137 -4.94 20.90 5.42
N SER A 138 -4.88 21.63 6.52
CA SER A 138 -3.64 22.22 7.01
C SER A 138 -3.53 22.22 8.53
N ASP A 139 -4.60 21.90 9.24
CA ASP A 139 -4.64 21.90 10.70
C ASP A 139 -4.56 20.49 11.28
N SER A 140 -4.01 20.37 12.48
CA SER A 140 -3.88 19.10 13.22
C SER A 140 -5.23 18.45 13.52
N ILE A 141 -6.30 19.23 13.61
CA ILE A 141 -7.64 18.71 13.93
C ILE A 141 -8.15 17.89 12.75
N ALA A 142 -8.08 18.43 11.53
CA ALA A 142 -8.50 17.69 10.34
C ALA A 142 -7.61 16.47 10.09
N ILE A 143 -6.30 16.56 10.37
CA ILE A 143 -5.37 15.42 10.30
C ILE A 143 -5.80 14.33 11.30
N ALA A 144 -6.11 14.70 12.55
CA ALA A 144 -6.57 13.75 13.56
C ALA A 144 -7.90 13.10 13.17
N GLN A 145 -8.83 13.85 12.57
CA GLN A 145 -10.11 13.30 12.09
C GLN A 145 -9.92 12.24 11.02
N VAL A 146 -9.08 12.51 10.00
CA VAL A 146 -8.75 11.52 8.96
C VAL A 146 -8.15 10.27 9.58
N GLY A 147 -7.14 10.44 10.44
CA GLY A 147 -6.49 9.31 11.12
C GLY A 147 -7.47 8.49 11.98
N THR A 148 -8.38 9.16 12.70
CA THR A 148 -9.43 8.52 13.50
C THR A 148 -10.34 7.64 12.64
N ILE A 149 -10.85 8.17 11.54
CA ILE A 149 -11.76 7.44 10.64
C ILE A 149 -11.07 6.23 10.02
N SER A 150 -9.87 6.41 9.48
CA SER A 150 -9.13 5.32 8.84
C SER A 150 -8.67 4.25 9.84
N ALA A 151 -8.39 4.63 11.09
CA ALA A 151 -8.08 3.69 12.18
C ALA A 151 -9.31 2.92 12.73
N GLY A 152 -10.48 3.00 12.08
CA GLY A 152 -11.70 2.36 12.56
C GLY A 152 -12.39 3.10 13.70
N ASN A 153 -12.33 4.41 13.71
CA ASN A 153 -12.92 5.33 14.70
C ASN A 153 -12.13 5.40 16.02
N ASP A 154 -10.82 5.16 15.96
CA ASP A 154 -9.92 5.24 17.10
C ASP A 154 -9.31 6.66 17.22
N GLU A 155 -9.87 7.46 18.14
CA GLU A 155 -9.43 8.85 18.38
C GLU A 155 -8.00 8.95 18.93
N GLU A 156 -7.53 7.94 19.67
CA GLU A 156 -6.18 7.94 20.23
C GLU A 156 -5.14 7.81 19.11
N VAL A 157 -5.41 6.92 18.17
CA VAL A 157 -4.60 6.75 16.95
C VAL A 157 -4.60 8.04 16.12
N GLY A 158 -5.79 8.64 15.88
CA GLY A 158 -5.89 9.88 15.11
C GLY A 158 -5.08 11.02 15.70
N ARG A 159 -5.16 11.23 17.02
CA ARG A 159 -4.37 12.24 17.74
C ARG A 159 -2.88 11.97 17.66
N MET A 160 -2.46 10.72 17.86
CA MET A 160 -1.05 10.32 17.80
C MET A 160 -0.44 10.61 16.42
N ILE A 161 -1.18 10.35 15.33
CA ILE A 161 -0.71 10.64 13.97
C ILE A 161 -0.61 12.14 13.74
N ALA A 162 -1.58 12.93 14.20
CA ALA A 162 -1.52 14.38 14.11
C ALA A 162 -0.31 14.94 14.89
N ASP A 163 -0.09 14.48 16.12
CA ASP A 163 1.08 14.87 16.93
C ASP A 163 2.40 14.46 16.26
N ALA A 164 2.43 13.29 15.61
CA ALA A 164 3.59 12.85 14.85
C ALA A 164 3.87 13.78 13.68
N MET A 165 2.84 14.13 12.88
CA MET A 165 2.98 15.02 11.74
C MET A 165 3.33 16.46 12.13
N ASP A 166 2.83 16.95 13.25
CA ASP A 166 3.21 18.28 13.77
C ASP A 166 4.70 18.33 14.16
N LYS A 167 5.25 17.23 14.69
CA LYS A 167 6.65 17.15 15.09
C LYS A 167 7.61 17.01 13.92
N VAL A 168 7.27 16.17 12.91
CA VAL A 168 8.17 15.91 11.77
C VAL A 168 7.83 16.74 10.53
N GLY A 169 6.71 17.46 10.52
CA GLY A 169 6.22 18.24 9.39
C GLY A 169 5.47 17.39 8.35
N LYS A 170 4.87 18.09 7.37
CA LYS A 170 4.03 17.46 6.34
C LYS A 170 4.79 16.47 5.45
N GLU A 171 6.05 16.73 5.19
CA GLU A 171 6.97 15.85 4.42
C GLU A 171 7.68 14.82 5.30
N GLY A 172 7.45 14.86 6.61
CA GLY A 172 8.07 14.00 7.59
C GLY A 172 7.64 12.53 7.45
N VAL A 173 8.46 11.65 7.97
CA VAL A 173 8.23 10.21 7.91
C VAL A 173 7.68 9.71 9.23
N ILE A 174 6.59 8.94 9.18
CA ILE A 174 6.09 8.18 10.31
C ILE A 174 6.42 6.71 10.04
N SER A 175 7.18 6.08 10.94
CA SER A 175 7.58 4.67 10.91
C SER A 175 6.87 3.90 12.02
N LEU A 176 6.50 2.65 11.75
CA LEU A 176 5.88 1.77 12.73
C LEU A 176 6.88 0.71 13.19
N GLU A 177 7.04 0.58 14.50
CA GLU A 177 7.85 -0.45 15.13
C GLU A 177 7.02 -1.25 16.14
N GLU A 178 7.40 -2.49 16.37
CA GLU A 178 6.80 -3.29 17.43
C GLU A 178 7.37 -2.85 18.78
N GLY A 179 6.50 -2.37 19.65
CA GLY A 179 6.83 -1.99 21.03
C GLY A 179 6.95 -3.22 21.93
N LYS A 180 7.68 -3.06 23.01
CA LYS A 180 7.76 -4.09 24.10
C LYS A 180 6.78 -3.80 25.23
N SER A 181 6.13 -2.64 25.22
CA SER A 181 5.14 -2.21 26.20
C SER A 181 3.73 -2.60 25.79
N MET A 182 2.77 -2.51 26.71
CA MET A 182 1.35 -2.71 26.39
C MET A 182 0.71 -1.44 25.79
N THR A 183 1.38 -0.30 25.93
CA THR A 183 0.93 1.00 25.43
C THR A 183 1.68 1.37 24.16
N THR A 184 0.99 2.02 23.23
CA THR A 184 1.60 2.58 22.02
C THR A 184 2.25 3.92 22.36
N GLU A 185 3.49 4.13 21.91
CA GLU A 185 4.31 5.30 22.23
C GLU A 185 4.81 5.97 20.96
N LEU A 186 4.88 7.31 20.97
CA LEU A 186 5.43 8.13 19.89
C LEU A 186 6.81 8.68 20.28
N GLU A 187 7.83 8.32 19.53
CA GLU A 187 9.19 8.83 19.65
C GLU A 187 9.57 9.58 18.37
N VAL A 188 10.30 10.67 18.48
CA VAL A 188 10.88 11.35 17.31
C VAL A 188 12.40 11.23 17.37
N THR A 189 12.98 10.80 16.27
CA THR A 189 14.42 10.54 16.14
C THR A 189 14.93 11.06 14.80
N GLU A 190 16.27 11.16 14.65
CA GLU A 190 16.87 11.49 13.37
C GLU A 190 16.56 10.39 12.36
N GLY A 191 16.40 10.78 11.13
CA GLY A 191 16.16 9.85 10.04
C GLY A 191 15.89 10.54 8.71
N MET A 192 15.85 9.74 7.67
CA MET A 192 15.59 10.22 6.32
C MET A 192 14.84 9.18 5.49
N ARG A 193 13.98 9.65 4.60
CA ARG A 193 13.36 8.85 3.55
C ARG A 193 13.76 9.36 2.18
N PHE A 194 14.03 8.45 1.26
CA PHE A 194 14.25 8.80 -0.15
C PHE A 194 13.55 7.79 -1.09
N ASP A 195 13.25 8.26 -2.30
CA ASP A 195 12.40 7.58 -3.29
C ASP A 195 13.24 6.61 -4.16
N LYS A 196 13.87 5.64 -3.51
CA LYS A 196 14.53 4.50 -4.13
C LYS A 196 14.26 3.26 -3.29
N GLY A 197 13.65 2.26 -3.88
CA GLY A 197 13.43 0.96 -3.25
C GLY A 197 14.56 -0.03 -3.53
N TYR A 198 14.35 -1.28 -3.10
CA TYR A 198 15.34 -2.34 -3.32
C TYR A 198 15.52 -2.62 -4.82
N ILE A 199 16.75 -2.94 -5.22
CA ILE A 199 17.07 -3.28 -6.61
C ILE A 199 16.49 -4.64 -7.01
N SER A 200 16.27 -5.53 -6.05
CA SER A 200 15.71 -6.86 -6.29
C SER A 200 14.70 -7.23 -5.20
N PRO A 201 13.51 -7.77 -5.56
CA PRO A 201 12.52 -8.23 -4.60
C PRO A 201 13.02 -9.39 -3.71
N TYR A 202 14.07 -10.09 -4.12
CA TYR A 202 14.70 -11.14 -3.30
C TYR A 202 15.41 -10.61 -2.06
N PHE A 203 15.55 -9.29 -1.91
CA PHE A 203 16.04 -8.67 -0.68
C PHE A 203 14.96 -8.52 0.39
N ALA A 204 13.67 -8.70 0.06
CA ALA A 204 12.61 -8.62 1.04
C ALA A 204 12.81 -9.63 2.19
N THR A 205 12.63 -9.16 3.42
CA THR A 205 12.64 -9.98 4.64
C THR A 205 11.24 -10.39 5.03
N ASP A 206 10.28 -9.51 4.75
CA ASP A 206 8.85 -9.73 4.88
C ASP A 206 8.25 -9.91 3.47
N THR A 207 7.89 -11.14 3.13
CA THR A 207 7.33 -11.49 1.83
C THR A 207 5.85 -11.13 1.70
N GLU A 208 5.13 -10.99 2.81
CA GLU A 208 3.73 -10.57 2.80
C GLU A 208 3.61 -9.08 2.46
N ARG A 209 4.48 -8.26 3.03
CA ARG A 209 4.54 -6.81 2.80
C ARG A 209 5.47 -6.41 1.66
N MET A 210 6.26 -7.33 1.17
CA MET A 210 7.33 -7.07 0.18
C MET A 210 8.28 -5.96 0.68
N GLU A 211 8.71 -6.07 1.94
CA GLU A 211 9.63 -5.12 2.58
C GLU A 211 10.91 -5.82 3.04
N ALA A 212 12.03 -5.11 2.94
CA ALA A 212 13.27 -5.49 3.59
C ALA A 212 13.44 -4.64 4.85
N VAL A 213 13.38 -5.29 6.02
CA VAL A 213 13.60 -4.65 7.31
C VAL A 213 14.97 -5.10 7.84
N LEU A 214 15.83 -4.14 8.13
CA LEU A 214 17.18 -4.37 8.63
C LEU A 214 17.31 -3.67 9.99
N ASP A 215 17.52 -4.44 11.05
CA ASP A 215 17.74 -3.92 12.40
C ASP A 215 19.24 -3.84 12.70
N ASP A 216 19.70 -2.73 13.26
CA ASP A 216 21.12 -2.42 13.55
C ASP A 216 22.08 -2.65 12.37
N PRO A 217 21.70 -2.24 11.12
CA PRO A 217 22.51 -2.51 9.94
C PRO A 217 23.75 -1.63 9.85
N TYR A 218 24.76 -2.14 9.14
CA TYR A 218 25.79 -1.32 8.51
C TYR A 218 25.30 -0.78 7.16
N ILE A 219 25.84 0.38 6.76
CA ILE A 219 25.46 1.07 5.52
C ILE A 219 26.71 1.38 4.72
N LEU A 220 26.85 0.76 3.57
CA LEU A 220 27.89 1.09 2.58
C LEU A 220 27.33 2.15 1.62
N ILE A 221 27.98 3.31 1.55
CA ILE A 221 27.54 4.45 0.74
C ILE A 221 28.59 4.75 -0.32
N THR A 222 28.23 4.67 -1.60
CA THR A 222 29.12 4.98 -2.72
C THR A 222 28.40 5.65 -3.87
N ASP A 223 29.08 6.53 -4.58
CA ASP A 223 28.62 7.17 -5.81
C ASP A 223 28.95 6.35 -7.07
N LYS A 224 29.59 5.18 -6.91
CA LYS A 224 30.01 4.32 -8.00
C LYS A 224 28.93 3.32 -8.41
N LYS A 225 29.09 2.83 -9.64
CA LYS A 225 28.45 1.59 -10.09
C LYS A 225 29.27 0.40 -9.64
N ILE A 226 28.61 -0.60 -9.09
CA ILE A 226 29.24 -1.84 -8.65
C ILE A 226 29.03 -2.90 -9.73
N GLY A 227 30.08 -3.12 -10.54
CA GLY A 227 30.05 -4.11 -11.64
C GLY A 227 30.45 -5.50 -11.17
N LEU A 228 31.55 -5.58 -10.42
CA LEU A 228 32.12 -6.83 -9.96
C LEU A 228 31.94 -7.00 -8.45
N VAL A 229 31.57 -8.19 -8.06
CA VAL A 229 31.45 -8.52 -6.63
C VAL A 229 32.79 -8.51 -5.91
N GLN A 230 33.90 -8.71 -6.65
CA GLN A 230 35.26 -8.68 -6.10
C GLN A 230 35.58 -7.37 -5.38
N ASP A 231 35.03 -6.25 -5.86
CA ASP A 231 35.22 -4.93 -5.24
C ASP A 231 34.57 -4.86 -3.85
N LEU A 232 33.57 -5.69 -3.61
CA LEU A 232 32.85 -5.77 -2.33
C LEU A 232 33.35 -6.86 -1.39
N VAL A 233 34.07 -7.88 -1.91
CA VAL A 233 34.49 -9.06 -1.12
C VAL A 233 35.13 -8.68 0.22
N PRO A 234 36.09 -7.71 0.29
CA PRO A 234 36.75 -7.38 1.55
C PRO A 234 35.77 -6.86 2.62
N VAL A 235 34.76 -6.07 2.22
CA VAL A 235 33.76 -5.54 3.17
C VAL A 235 32.72 -6.59 3.50
N LEU A 236 32.29 -7.41 2.53
CA LEU A 236 31.32 -8.48 2.76
C LEU A 236 31.84 -9.55 3.73
N GLU A 237 33.12 -9.92 3.64
CA GLU A 237 33.74 -10.85 4.57
C GLU A 237 33.80 -10.30 6.01
N GLN A 238 34.09 -9.00 6.15
CA GLN A 238 34.10 -8.35 7.47
C GLN A 238 32.65 -8.35 8.05
N ILE A 239 31.65 -7.99 7.25
CA ILE A 239 30.23 -7.98 7.68
C ILE A 239 29.74 -9.37 8.03
N ALA A 240 30.06 -10.39 7.22
CA ALA A 240 29.69 -11.79 7.50
C ALA A 240 30.19 -12.26 8.89
N ARG A 241 31.35 -11.78 9.32
CA ARG A 241 31.89 -12.09 10.67
C ARG A 241 31.14 -11.41 11.80
N THR A 242 30.52 -10.25 11.54
CA THR A 242 29.74 -9.52 12.56
C THR A 242 28.34 -10.09 12.74
N GLY A 243 27.80 -10.76 11.72
CA GLY A 243 26.41 -11.24 11.67
C GLY A 243 25.36 -10.14 11.52
N LYS A 244 25.76 -8.87 11.43
CA LYS A 244 24.84 -7.74 11.27
C LYS A 244 24.39 -7.59 9.82
N PRO A 245 23.17 -7.04 9.59
CA PRO A 245 22.70 -6.72 8.26
C PRO A 245 23.56 -5.63 7.58
N LEU A 246 23.56 -5.63 6.24
CA LEU A 246 24.22 -4.62 5.42
C LEU A 246 23.23 -4.02 4.42
N LEU A 247 23.12 -2.68 4.40
CA LEU A 247 22.54 -1.94 3.28
C LEU A 247 23.65 -1.42 2.37
N ILE A 248 23.53 -1.63 1.08
CA ILE A 248 24.41 -1.05 0.05
C ILE A 248 23.62 0.04 -0.69
N ILE A 249 24.13 1.27 -0.65
CA ILE A 249 23.61 2.41 -1.41
C ILE A 249 24.66 2.75 -2.48
N ALA A 250 24.36 2.50 -3.75
CA ALA A 250 25.28 2.70 -4.86
C ALA A 250 24.57 3.38 -6.04
N GLU A 251 25.34 3.97 -6.98
CA GLU A 251 24.72 4.51 -8.21
C GLU A 251 23.91 3.45 -8.93
N ASP A 252 24.48 2.28 -9.12
CA ASP A 252 23.81 1.08 -9.64
C ASP A 252 24.60 -0.18 -9.24
N ILE A 253 23.94 -1.34 -9.29
CA ILE A 253 24.59 -2.65 -9.11
C ILE A 253 24.30 -3.50 -10.33
N GLU A 254 25.35 -3.90 -11.05
CA GLU A 254 25.23 -4.65 -12.28
C GLU A 254 24.83 -6.12 -12.00
N LYS A 255 24.34 -6.77 -13.05
CA LYS A 255 23.70 -8.10 -12.95
C LYS A 255 24.54 -9.15 -12.24
N GLU A 256 25.86 -9.16 -12.45
CA GLU A 256 26.76 -10.16 -11.86
C GLU A 256 26.93 -9.97 -10.35
N ALA A 257 27.22 -8.74 -9.92
CA ALA A 257 27.31 -8.41 -8.51
C ALA A 257 25.97 -8.59 -7.79
N LEU A 258 24.86 -8.15 -8.42
CA LEU A 258 23.52 -8.31 -7.89
C LEU A 258 23.15 -9.80 -7.70
N ALA A 259 23.40 -10.64 -8.70
CA ALA A 259 23.11 -12.07 -8.61
C ALA A 259 23.87 -12.73 -7.44
N THR A 260 25.13 -12.36 -7.24
CA THR A 260 25.93 -12.89 -6.13
C THR A 260 25.39 -12.45 -4.77
N LEU A 261 24.99 -11.17 -4.63
CA LEU A 261 24.38 -10.67 -3.38
C LEU A 261 23.06 -11.41 -3.08
N VAL A 262 22.20 -11.57 -4.09
CA VAL A 262 20.93 -12.29 -3.96
C VAL A 262 21.15 -13.76 -3.56
N VAL A 263 22.08 -14.47 -4.20
CA VAL A 263 22.38 -15.88 -3.86
C VAL A 263 22.88 -16.01 -2.42
N ASN A 264 23.78 -15.14 -1.97
CA ASN A 264 24.28 -15.17 -0.59
C ASN A 264 23.20 -14.81 0.44
N ARG A 265 22.30 -13.89 0.07
CA ARG A 265 21.10 -13.57 0.87
C ARG A 265 20.18 -14.79 1.00
N LEU A 266 19.82 -15.45 -0.12
CA LEU A 266 18.94 -16.63 -0.13
C LEU A 266 19.55 -17.83 0.62
N ARG A 267 20.88 -17.95 0.61
CA ARG A 267 21.60 -18.97 1.38
C ARG A 267 21.73 -18.65 2.87
N GLY A 268 21.30 -17.47 3.31
CA GLY A 268 21.43 -17.03 4.70
C GLY A 268 22.87 -16.73 5.14
N VAL A 269 23.81 -16.63 4.19
CA VAL A 269 25.23 -16.31 4.49
C VAL A 269 25.40 -14.84 4.84
N LEU A 270 24.64 -13.97 4.14
CA LEU A 270 24.64 -12.52 4.33
C LEU A 270 23.21 -12.01 4.45
N ASN A 271 22.94 -11.20 5.46
CA ASN A 271 21.72 -10.41 5.49
C ASN A 271 21.98 -9.06 4.82
N VAL A 272 21.74 -8.98 3.50
CA VAL A 272 22.08 -7.82 2.69
C VAL A 272 20.88 -7.34 1.90
N ALA A 273 20.76 -6.04 1.76
CA ALA A 273 19.88 -5.38 0.80
C ALA A 273 20.65 -4.32 0.01
N ALA A 274 20.17 -3.98 -1.17
CA ALA A 274 20.81 -2.99 -2.00
C ALA A 274 19.77 -2.07 -2.66
N VAL A 275 20.07 -0.77 -2.69
CA VAL A 275 19.24 0.29 -3.27
C VAL A 275 20.07 1.19 -4.16
N LYS A 276 19.41 1.83 -5.13
CA LYS A 276 20.05 2.87 -5.94
C LYS A 276 20.17 4.16 -5.15
N ALA A 277 21.27 4.87 -5.36
CA ALA A 277 21.49 6.20 -4.78
C ALA A 277 20.41 7.18 -5.26
N PRO A 278 19.87 8.04 -4.37
CA PRO A 278 18.92 9.07 -4.75
C PRO A 278 19.56 10.19 -5.55
N GLY A 279 18.80 10.82 -6.45
CA GLY A 279 19.27 11.95 -7.28
C GLY A 279 20.14 11.53 -8.47
N PHE A 280 20.67 12.54 -9.19
CA PHE A 280 21.52 12.39 -10.37
C PHE A 280 22.65 13.41 -10.35
N GLY A 281 23.82 13.08 -10.92
CA GLY A 281 24.97 13.98 -11.02
C GLY A 281 25.43 14.49 -9.64
N ASP A 282 25.80 15.77 -9.55
CA ASP A 282 26.30 16.40 -8.31
C ASP A 282 25.29 16.36 -7.16
N ARG A 283 23.99 16.36 -7.46
CA ARG A 283 22.94 16.21 -6.46
C ARG A 283 22.95 14.84 -5.80
N ARG A 284 23.23 13.78 -6.56
CA ARG A 284 23.39 12.43 -6.01
C ARG A 284 24.48 12.42 -4.97
N LYS A 285 25.64 13.02 -5.28
CA LYS A 285 26.76 13.10 -4.35
C LYS A 285 26.40 13.85 -3.08
N ALA A 286 25.73 15.01 -3.22
CA ALA A 286 25.27 15.80 -2.09
C ALA A 286 24.26 15.05 -1.19
N MET A 287 23.34 14.29 -1.80
CA MET A 287 22.40 13.45 -1.04
C MET A 287 23.09 12.26 -0.36
N LEU A 288 24.07 11.63 -1.01
CA LEU A 288 24.87 10.57 -0.39
C LEU A 288 25.71 11.08 0.78
N GLU A 289 26.24 12.31 0.68
CA GLU A 289 26.90 12.99 1.80
C GLU A 289 25.94 13.24 2.97
N ASP A 290 24.69 13.68 2.68
CA ASP A 290 23.67 13.88 3.72
C ASP A 290 23.34 12.57 4.43
N ILE A 291 23.23 11.46 3.70
CA ILE A 291 23.04 10.13 4.28
C ILE A 291 24.26 9.70 5.09
N ALA A 292 25.48 9.97 4.61
CA ALA A 292 26.71 9.65 5.34
C ALA A 292 26.79 10.42 6.66
N VAL A 293 26.45 11.71 6.67
CA VAL A 293 26.37 12.53 7.89
C VAL A 293 25.30 11.97 8.84
N LEU A 294 24.10 11.66 8.33
CA LEU A 294 23.02 11.11 9.14
C LEU A 294 23.39 9.82 9.85
N THR A 295 24.11 8.93 9.16
CA THR A 295 24.41 7.57 9.62
C THR A 295 25.80 7.43 10.23
N ASN A 296 26.51 8.55 10.43
CA ASN A 296 27.90 8.59 10.90
C ASN A 296 28.87 7.73 10.07
N GLY A 297 28.59 7.61 8.76
CA GLY A 297 29.41 6.88 7.80
C GLY A 297 30.25 7.81 6.93
N GLN A 298 30.98 7.20 5.99
CA GLN A 298 31.76 7.92 4.98
C GLN A 298 31.24 7.60 3.58
N LEU A 299 31.13 8.62 2.73
CA LEU A 299 30.88 8.43 1.31
C LEU A 299 32.17 7.90 0.63
N ILE A 300 32.10 6.68 0.10
CA ILE A 300 33.22 6.07 -0.63
C ILE A 300 33.16 6.54 -2.07
N THR A 301 34.04 7.51 -2.40
CA THR A 301 34.14 8.13 -3.73
C THR A 301 35.60 8.29 -4.14
N GLU A 302 35.89 8.21 -5.44
CA GLU A 302 37.24 8.43 -5.98
C GLU A 302 37.72 9.86 -5.77
N ASP A 303 36.82 10.82 -5.75
CA ASP A 303 37.15 12.23 -5.51
C ASP A 303 37.77 12.43 -4.10
N ALA A 304 37.37 11.59 -3.14
CA ALA A 304 37.99 11.55 -1.81
C ALA A 304 39.21 10.60 -1.73
N GLY A 305 39.60 9.98 -2.84
CA GLY A 305 40.70 9.00 -2.87
C GLY A 305 40.34 7.63 -2.26
N LEU A 306 39.04 7.39 -2.01
CA LEU A 306 38.53 6.15 -1.40
C LEU A 306 38.10 5.16 -2.49
N LYS A 307 38.54 3.91 -2.37
CA LYS A 307 38.16 2.81 -3.24
C LYS A 307 37.34 1.77 -2.47
N LEU A 308 36.35 1.15 -3.14
CA LEU A 308 35.52 0.09 -2.56
C LEU A 308 36.34 -1.09 -2.03
N GLU A 309 37.39 -1.48 -2.76
CA GLU A 309 38.31 -2.56 -2.38
C GLU A 309 39.01 -2.33 -1.02
N ASN A 310 39.12 -1.07 -0.61
CA ASN A 310 39.74 -0.65 0.64
C ASN A 310 38.73 -0.29 1.73
N ALA A 311 37.44 -0.52 1.49
CA ALA A 311 36.38 -0.22 2.45
C ALA A 311 36.53 -1.09 3.72
N LYS A 312 36.45 -0.43 4.88
CA LYS A 312 36.50 -1.06 6.19
C LYS A 312 35.19 -0.80 6.93
N VAL A 313 34.89 -1.65 7.93
CA VAL A 313 33.67 -1.52 8.73
C VAL A 313 33.59 -0.16 9.43
N GLU A 314 34.70 0.44 9.84
CA GLU A 314 34.75 1.76 10.48
C GLU A 314 34.34 2.91 9.56
N MET A 315 34.33 2.69 8.24
CA MET A 315 33.87 3.68 7.24
C MET A 315 32.38 3.57 6.96
N LEU A 316 31.75 2.47 7.38
CA LEU A 316 30.34 2.22 7.13
C LEU A 316 29.48 3.05 8.07
N GLY A 317 28.36 3.53 7.55
CA GLY A 317 27.31 4.12 8.37
C GLY A 317 26.60 3.07 9.22
N THR A 318 25.87 3.53 10.23
CA THR A 318 25.01 2.71 11.08
C THR A 318 23.64 3.34 11.23
N ALA A 319 22.63 2.52 11.46
CA ALA A 319 21.27 2.98 11.75
C ALA A 319 20.63 2.05 12.78
N ARG A 320 19.60 2.54 13.47
CA ARG A 320 18.79 1.71 14.35
C ARG A 320 17.94 0.73 13.54
N ARG A 321 17.30 1.23 12.49
CA ARG A 321 16.47 0.43 11.58
C ARG A 321 16.46 1.03 10.19
N ILE A 322 16.37 0.15 9.18
CA ILE A 322 16.12 0.54 7.80
C ILE A 322 14.95 -0.28 7.27
N THR A 323 13.98 0.40 6.67
CA THR A 323 12.85 -0.23 5.99
C THR A 323 12.88 0.14 4.51
N ILE A 324 12.88 -0.86 3.64
CA ILE A 324 12.97 -0.70 2.19
C ILE A 324 11.81 -1.43 1.54
N ASN A 325 11.02 -0.72 0.77
CA ASN A 325 10.00 -1.32 -0.09
C ASN A 325 10.41 -1.20 -1.57
N LYS A 326 9.49 -1.48 -2.50
CA LYS A 326 9.76 -1.40 -3.94
C LYS A 326 10.12 0.01 -4.44
N ASP A 327 9.69 1.06 -3.75
CA ASP A 327 9.76 2.45 -4.20
C ASP A 327 10.62 3.33 -3.30
N THR A 328 10.72 3.03 -2.01
CA THR A 328 11.31 3.93 -1.01
C THR A 328 12.22 3.21 -0.03
N THR A 329 13.16 3.97 0.53
CA THR A 329 14.02 3.56 1.65
C THR A 329 13.88 4.57 2.77
N THR A 330 13.57 4.09 3.99
CA THR A 330 13.51 4.87 5.23
C THR A 330 14.64 4.44 6.13
N ILE A 331 15.49 5.38 6.55
CA ILE A 331 16.59 5.20 7.50
C ILE A 331 16.19 5.86 8.81
N VAL A 332 16.16 5.10 9.89
CA VAL A 332 16.01 5.59 11.27
C VAL A 332 17.39 5.56 11.89
N ALA A 333 17.99 6.73 12.08
CA ALA A 333 19.31 6.87 12.67
C ALA A 333 19.22 7.15 14.17
N GLU A 334 20.36 7.11 14.86
CA GLU A 334 20.45 7.40 16.29
C GLU A 334 21.81 8.02 16.62
N GLY A 335 21.78 9.08 17.43
CA GLY A 335 23.00 9.58 18.10
C GLY A 335 23.87 10.54 17.29
N ASN A 336 23.40 11.13 16.18
CA ASN A 336 24.20 12.06 15.38
C ASN A 336 23.58 13.46 15.22
N GLU A 337 22.75 13.88 16.17
CA GLU A 337 21.99 15.13 16.14
C GLU A 337 22.85 16.37 15.86
N ALA A 338 24.01 16.46 16.49
CA ALA A 338 24.89 17.63 16.33
C ALA A 338 25.44 17.76 14.89
N ALA A 339 25.83 16.66 14.26
CA ALA A 339 26.33 16.66 12.89
C ALA A 339 25.21 16.92 11.87
N VAL A 340 24.04 16.34 12.08
CA VAL A 340 22.83 16.57 11.27
C VAL A 340 22.45 18.06 11.34
N LYS A 341 22.42 18.66 12.53
CA LYS A 341 22.13 20.08 12.72
C LYS A 341 23.14 20.98 12.02
N ALA A 342 24.43 20.69 12.14
CA ALA A 342 25.47 21.44 11.44
C ALA A 342 25.33 21.30 9.92
N ARG A 343 24.97 20.11 9.41
CA ARG A 343 24.69 19.91 7.98
C ARG A 343 23.47 20.70 7.50
N CYS A 344 22.40 20.75 8.28
CA CYS A 344 21.23 21.57 7.99
C CYS A 344 21.59 23.08 7.90
N GLU A 345 22.45 23.57 8.79
CA GLU A 345 22.93 24.95 8.74
C GLU A 345 23.77 25.24 7.48
N GLN A 346 24.60 24.30 7.05
CA GLN A 346 25.33 24.40 5.78
C GLN A 346 24.39 24.50 4.57
N ILE A 347 23.33 23.66 4.54
CA ILE A 347 22.35 23.70 3.45
C ILE A 347 21.59 25.03 3.45
N ARG A 348 21.20 25.57 4.62
CA ARG A 348 20.55 26.89 4.74
C ARG A 348 21.44 27.98 4.17
N LYS A 349 22.73 27.97 4.52
CA LYS A 349 23.69 28.93 3.99
C LYS A 349 23.81 28.85 2.47
N GLN A 350 23.86 27.65 1.90
CA GLN A 350 23.86 27.46 0.44
C GLN A 350 22.57 27.98 -0.20
N MET A 351 21.42 27.87 0.47
CA MET A 351 20.15 28.46 -0.02
C MET A 351 20.17 29.98 -0.04
N ASP A 352 20.84 30.60 0.92
CA ASP A 352 20.96 32.07 0.98
C ASP A 352 21.96 32.61 -0.04
N GLU A 353 22.98 31.80 -0.40
CA GLU A 353 24.03 32.18 -1.35
C GLU A 353 23.65 31.95 -2.83
N THR A 354 22.61 31.15 -3.12
CA THR A 354 22.21 30.86 -4.51
C THR A 354 21.14 31.83 -5.01
N ASP A 355 21.33 32.33 -6.26
CA ASP A 355 20.34 33.15 -6.97
C ASP A 355 19.36 32.32 -7.80
N SER A 356 19.63 31.01 -7.99
CA SER A 356 18.79 30.11 -8.76
C SER A 356 17.57 29.66 -7.95
N SER A 357 16.38 30.01 -8.40
CA SER A 357 15.13 29.58 -7.78
C SER A 357 14.97 28.06 -7.77
N TYR A 358 15.44 27.39 -8.82
CA TYR A 358 15.43 25.94 -8.93
C TYR A 358 16.40 25.25 -7.96
N ASP A 359 17.62 25.77 -7.80
CA ASP A 359 18.57 25.22 -6.82
C ASP A 359 18.10 25.49 -5.40
N LYS A 360 17.48 26.63 -5.16
CA LYS A 360 16.87 26.97 -3.88
C LYS A 360 15.78 25.99 -3.48
N GLU A 361 14.89 25.64 -4.43
CA GLU A 361 13.85 24.61 -4.23
C GLU A 361 14.47 23.25 -3.90
N LYS A 362 15.50 22.83 -4.63
CA LYS A 362 16.17 21.54 -4.39
C LYS A 362 16.97 21.48 -3.08
N LEU A 363 17.56 22.59 -2.67
CA LEU A 363 18.19 22.71 -1.34
C LEU A 363 17.14 22.66 -0.23
N GLN A 364 15.97 23.27 -0.45
CA GLN A 364 14.85 23.23 0.48
C GLN A 364 14.30 21.80 0.65
N GLU A 365 14.15 21.04 -0.45
CA GLU A 365 13.78 19.63 -0.38
C GLU A 365 14.79 18.81 0.44
N ARG A 366 16.09 19.01 0.23
CA ARG A 366 17.14 18.33 1.00
C ARG A 366 17.10 18.69 2.48
N LEU A 367 16.93 19.97 2.76
CA LEU A 367 16.80 20.48 4.15
C LEU A 367 15.60 19.83 4.85
N ALA A 368 14.43 19.82 4.19
CA ALA A 368 13.22 19.20 4.73
C ALA A 368 13.41 17.70 5.04
N LYS A 369 14.04 16.95 4.12
CA LYS A 369 14.32 15.52 4.32
C LYS A 369 15.29 15.24 5.47
N LEU A 370 16.28 16.10 5.69
CA LEU A 370 17.29 15.91 6.72
C LEU A 370 16.84 16.44 8.09
N SER A 371 16.12 17.58 8.12
CA SER A 371 15.69 18.23 9.37
C SER A 371 14.39 17.70 9.96
N GLY A 372 13.55 17.05 9.13
CA GLY A 372 12.23 16.57 9.55
C GLY A 372 12.31 15.38 10.51
N GLY A 373 13.36 14.59 10.47
CA GLY A 373 13.48 13.38 11.26
C GLY A 373 12.46 12.31 10.89
N VAL A 374 12.33 11.32 11.76
CA VAL A 374 11.34 10.24 11.67
C VAL A 374 10.56 10.14 12.98
N ALA A 375 9.24 10.22 12.89
CA ALA A 375 8.37 9.89 14.00
C ALA A 375 8.20 8.36 14.04
N VAL A 376 8.64 7.72 15.11
CA VAL A 376 8.55 6.27 15.30
C VAL A 376 7.41 5.99 16.25
N VAL A 377 6.36 5.33 15.76
CA VAL A 377 5.26 4.83 16.58
C VAL A 377 5.58 3.39 16.98
N LYS A 378 5.89 3.19 18.25
CA LYS A 378 6.11 1.87 18.85
C LYS A 378 4.77 1.30 19.26
N VAL A 379 4.29 0.32 18.51
CA VAL A 379 2.95 -0.26 18.71
C VAL A 379 2.98 -1.20 19.90
N GLY A 380 2.14 -0.91 20.92
CA GLY A 380 1.99 -1.75 22.11
C GLY A 380 0.70 -2.56 22.09
N ALA A 381 0.77 -3.84 22.52
CA ALA A 381 -0.39 -4.70 22.65
C ALA A 381 -0.15 -5.84 23.64
N ALA A 382 -1.23 -6.44 24.14
CA ALA A 382 -1.15 -7.56 25.06
C ALA A 382 -0.83 -8.90 24.36
N THR A 383 -1.20 -9.03 23.09
CA THR A 383 -0.99 -10.25 22.28
C THR A 383 -0.42 -9.91 20.91
N GLU A 384 0.27 -10.87 20.30
CA GLU A 384 0.83 -10.74 18.93
C GLU A 384 -0.28 -10.47 17.90
N THR A 385 -1.43 -11.10 18.04
CA THR A 385 -2.58 -10.91 17.13
C THR A 385 -3.12 -9.47 17.23
N GLU A 386 -3.27 -8.92 18.46
CA GLU A 386 -3.67 -7.53 18.67
C GLU A 386 -2.62 -6.54 18.13
N MET A 387 -1.33 -6.84 18.33
CA MET A 387 -0.23 -6.03 17.82
C MET A 387 -0.29 -5.90 16.29
N LYS A 388 -0.49 -7.01 15.59
CA LYS A 388 -0.60 -7.05 14.12
C LYS A 388 -1.83 -6.25 13.64
N ASP A 389 -2.98 -6.39 14.29
CA ASP A 389 -4.18 -5.64 13.95
C ASP A 389 -3.99 -4.13 14.16
N LYS A 390 -3.47 -3.72 15.32
CA LYS A 390 -3.16 -2.31 15.61
C LYS A 390 -2.16 -1.72 14.61
N LYS A 391 -1.13 -2.50 14.23
CA LYS A 391 -0.12 -2.05 13.26
C LYS A 391 -0.72 -1.80 11.89
N LEU A 392 -1.62 -2.68 11.41
CA LEU A 392 -2.33 -2.48 10.13
C LEU A 392 -3.21 -1.23 10.16
N ARG A 393 -4.00 -1.04 11.22
CA ARG A 393 -4.85 0.16 11.38
C ARG A 393 -4.04 1.46 11.43
N LEU A 394 -2.90 1.46 12.13
CA LEU A 394 -1.99 2.60 12.16
C LEU A 394 -1.40 2.88 10.77
N GLU A 395 -1.06 1.84 10.01
CA GLU A 395 -0.53 1.96 8.66
C GLU A 395 -1.56 2.60 7.71
N ASP A 396 -2.80 2.11 7.74
CA ASP A 396 -3.91 2.67 6.96
C ASP A 396 -4.15 4.14 7.34
N ALA A 397 -4.18 4.46 8.64
CA ALA A 397 -4.39 5.81 9.12
C ALA A 397 -3.26 6.78 8.73
N ILE A 398 -1.99 6.35 8.76
CA ILE A 398 -0.85 7.14 8.28
C ILE A 398 -0.97 7.40 6.78
N ASN A 399 -1.31 6.38 6.00
CA ASN A 399 -1.43 6.50 4.55
C ASN A 399 -2.62 7.38 4.16
N ALA A 400 -3.78 7.21 4.79
CA ALA A 400 -4.96 8.05 4.59
C ALA A 400 -4.66 9.52 4.93
N THR A 401 -3.94 9.77 6.03
CA THR A 401 -3.56 11.11 6.44
C THR A 401 -2.63 11.78 5.43
N LYS A 402 -1.63 11.05 4.91
CA LYS A 402 -0.77 11.53 3.82
C LYS A 402 -1.57 11.84 2.56
N ALA A 403 -2.46 10.94 2.15
CA ALA A 403 -3.33 11.12 0.99
C ALA A 403 -4.23 12.37 1.13
N ALA A 404 -4.71 12.65 2.35
CA ALA A 404 -5.52 13.82 2.66
C ALA A 404 -4.71 15.13 2.63
N VAL A 405 -3.46 15.09 3.07
CA VAL A 405 -2.54 16.26 2.96
C VAL A 405 -2.22 16.57 1.50
N GLU A 406 -2.08 15.54 0.65
CA GLU A 406 -1.77 15.70 -0.77
C GLU A 406 -2.94 16.27 -1.58
N GLU A 407 -4.16 15.76 -1.42
CA GLU A 407 -5.31 16.08 -2.30
C GLU A 407 -6.54 16.61 -1.55
N GLY A 408 -6.46 16.80 -0.24
CA GLY A 408 -7.59 17.26 0.56
C GLY A 408 -8.56 16.14 0.96
N ILE A 409 -9.67 16.57 1.57
CA ILE A 409 -10.72 15.70 2.11
C ILE A 409 -12.08 15.99 1.48
N VAL A 410 -12.92 14.97 1.47
CA VAL A 410 -14.33 15.03 1.04
C VAL A 410 -15.23 14.43 2.14
N PRO A 411 -16.56 14.66 2.14
CA PRO A 411 -17.49 13.96 3.02
C PRO A 411 -17.33 12.44 2.92
N GLY A 412 -17.07 11.79 4.07
CA GLY A 412 -16.70 10.38 4.14
C GLY A 412 -17.89 9.41 4.19
N GLY A 413 -17.59 8.13 4.50
CA GLY A 413 -18.61 7.11 4.68
C GLY A 413 -19.41 6.77 3.42
N GLY A 414 -18.85 6.98 2.23
CA GLY A 414 -19.53 6.79 0.95
C GLY A 414 -20.49 7.92 0.57
N THR A 415 -20.59 8.98 1.37
CA THR A 415 -21.48 10.13 1.16
C THR A 415 -21.17 10.85 -0.15
N THR A 416 -19.92 11.22 -0.39
CA THR A 416 -19.49 11.90 -1.62
C THR A 416 -19.88 11.13 -2.88
N LEU A 417 -19.63 9.82 -2.91
CA LEU A 417 -19.98 8.98 -4.05
C LEU A 417 -21.51 8.94 -4.26
N ALA A 418 -22.30 8.83 -3.18
CA ALA A 418 -23.75 8.81 -3.26
C ALA A 418 -24.33 10.13 -3.83
N HIS A 419 -23.78 11.28 -3.41
CA HIS A 419 -24.18 12.60 -3.95
C HIS A 419 -23.75 12.82 -5.40
N LEU A 420 -22.64 12.22 -5.83
CA LEU A 420 -22.19 12.33 -7.22
C LEU A 420 -22.98 11.43 -8.18
N ALA A 421 -23.77 10.46 -7.70
CA ALA A 421 -24.58 9.61 -8.56
C ALA A 421 -25.60 10.41 -9.42
N PRO A 422 -26.47 11.27 -8.88
CA PRO A 422 -27.37 12.09 -9.69
C PRO A 422 -26.63 13.08 -10.60
N VAL A 423 -25.50 13.63 -10.16
CA VAL A 423 -24.66 14.53 -10.97
C VAL A 423 -24.11 13.81 -12.21
N LEU A 424 -23.67 12.56 -12.05
CA LEU A 424 -23.26 11.72 -13.18
C LEU A 424 -24.43 11.37 -14.09
N GLU A 425 -25.61 11.04 -13.54
CA GLU A 425 -26.81 10.71 -14.33
C GLU A 425 -27.20 11.89 -15.24
N GLU A 426 -27.22 13.11 -14.72
CA GLU A 426 -27.50 14.32 -15.48
C GLU A 426 -26.46 14.59 -16.57
N TRP A 427 -25.16 14.54 -16.20
CA TRP A 427 -24.08 14.72 -17.16
C TRP A 427 -24.10 13.68 -18.27
N ALA A 428 -24.33 12.41 -17.93
CA ALA A 428 -24.36 11.32 -18.89
C ALA A 428 -25.54 11.46 -19.88
N ALA A 429 -26.72 11.86 -19.41
CA ALA A 429 -27.88 12.10 -20.26
C ALA A 429 -27.65 13.20 -21.29
N LEU A 430 -26.84 14.21 -20.97
CA LEU A 430 -26.50 15.32 -21.85
C LEU A 430 -25.37 15.03 -22.84
N ASN A 431 -24.41 14.15 -22.45
CA ASN A 431 -23.14 13.98 -23.17
C ASN A 431 -22.97 12.61 -23.83
N LEU A 432 -23.75 11.60 -23.42
CA LEU A 432 -23.62 10.23 -23.88
C LEU A 432 -24.93 9.72 -24.49
N SER A 433 -24.82 8.68 -25.31
CA SER A 433 -26.00 8.06 -25.95
C SER A 433 -25.81 6.55 -26.12
N GLY A 434 -26.90 5.82 -26.33
CA GLY A 434 -26.87 4.38 -26.57
C GLY A 434 -26.21 3.62 -25.43
N GLU A 435 -25.33 2.69 -25.76
CA GLU A 435 -24.66 1.81 -24.77
C GLU A 435 -23.59 2.52 -23.94
N GLU A 436 -22.98 3.63 -24.43
CA GLU A 436 -22.09 4.45 -23.61
C GLU A 436 -22.87 5.09 -22.44
N LEU A 437 -24.10 5.55 -22.68
CA LEU A 437 -24.97 6.06 -21.62
C LEU A 437 -25.29 4.96 -20.60
N ILE A 438 -25.59 3.74 -21.08
CA ILE A 438 -25.80 2.59 -20.17
C ILE A 438 -24.53 2.31 -19.33
N GLY A 439 -23.34 2.39 -19.93
CA GLY A 439 -22.07 2.28 -19.21
C GLY A 439 -21.94 3.29 -18.07
N ALA A 440 -22.28 4.55 -18.31
CA ALA A 440 -22.28 5.59 -17.28
C ALA A 440 -23.36 5.35 -16.20
N GLN A 441 -24.54 4.84 -16.58
CA GLN A 441 -25.60 4.46 -15.63
C GLN A 441 -25.19 3.30 -14.72
N ILE A 442 -24.40 2.33 -15.24
CA ILE A 442 -23.79 1.26 -14.42
C ILE A 442 -22.92 1.88 -13.33
N VAL A 443 -22.07 2.84 -13.67
CA VAL A 443 -21.25 3.55 -12.69
C VAL A 443 -22.15 4.28 -11.68
N ALA A 444 -23.09 5.11 -12.14
CA ALA A 444 -23.96 5.91 -11.28
C ALA A 444 -24.71 5.05 -10.25
N SER A 445 -25.28 3.92 -10.69
CA SER A 445 -25.98 2.99 -9.78
C SER A 445 -25.04 2.33 -8.76
N SER A 446 -23.77 2.16 -9.11
CA SER A 446 -22.76 1.53 -8.25
C SER A 446 -22.17 2.47 -7.20
N LEU A 447 -22.26 3.81 -7.41
CA LEU A 447 -21.68 4.80 -6.47
C LEU A 447 -22.30 4.75 -5.07
N THR A 448 -23.54 4.27 -4.94
CA THR A 448 -24.22 4.13 -3.64
C THR A 448 -23.81 2.85 -2.89
N ALA A 449 -23.14 1.90 -3.53
CA ALA A 449 -22.84 0.59 -2.96
C ALA A 449 -22.00 0.66 -1.65
N PRO A 450 -20.96 1.51 -1.53
CA PRO A 450 -20.22 1.63 -0.28
C PRO A 450 -21.08 2.12 0.89
N LEU A 451 -21.87 3.19 0.70
CA LEU A 451 -22.79 3.71 1.71
C LEU A 451 -23.84 2.67 2.11
N MET A 452 -24.42 1.98 1.12
CA MET A 452 -25.38 0.91 1.37
C MET A 452 -24.77 -0.20 2.23
N ARG A 453 -23.54 -0.61 1.92
CA ARG A 453 -22.84 -1.66 2.67
C ARG A 453 -22.52 -1.23 4.10
N ILE A 454 -22.05 0.00 4.31
CA ILE A 454 -21.82 0.58 5.64
C ILE A 454 -23.08 0.54 6.48
N ALA A 455 -24.21 0.96 5.92
CA ALA A 455 -25.51 0.93 6.60
C ALA A 455 -25.98 -0.51 6.91
N GLN A 456 -25.81 -1.44 5.96
CA GLN A 456 -26.15 -2.86 6.14
C GLN A 456 -25.31 -3.53 7.25
N ASN A 457 -24.01 -3.27 7.28
CA ASN A 457 -23.13 -3.73 8.35
C ASN A 457 -23.56 -3.16 9.72
N GLY A 458 -24.18 -1.97 9.71
CA GLY A 458 -24.82 -1.35 10.88
C GLY A 458 -26.21 -1.90 11.24
N GLY A 459 -26.76 -2.86 10.46
CA GLY A 459 -28.07 -3.44 10.68
C GLY A 459 -29.25 -2.61 10.13
N VAL A 460 -28.98 -1.62 9.26
CA VAL A 460 -29.98 -0.72 8.67
C VAL A 460 -30.13 -1.02 7.18
N ASN A 461 -31.32 -0.77 6.64
CA ASN A 461 -31.56 -0.96 5.20
C ASN A 461 -30.75 0.07 4.39
N GLY A 462 -29.71 -0.40 3.71
CA GLY A 462 -28.77 0.44 2.94
C GLY A 462 -29.44 1.20 1.80
N ALA A 463 -30.44 0.62 1.13
CA ALA A 463 -31.15 1.29 0.02
C ALA A 463 -31.93 2.52 0.50
N VAL A 464 -32.56 2.42 1.69
CA VAL A 464 -33.30 3.55 2.28
C VAL A 464 -32.32 4.66 2.69
N VAL A 465 -31.18 4.29 3.26
CA VAL A 465 -30.14 5.27 3.67
C VAL A 465 -29.58 5.98 2.43
N ALA A 466 -29.24 5.23 1.38
CA ALA A 466 -28.67 5.78 0.15
C ALA A 466 -29.64 6.74 -0.54
N GLU A 467 -30.93 6.37 -0.66
CA GLU A 467 -31.95 7.22 -1.25
C GLU A 467 -32.13 8.51 -0.46
N LYS A 468 -32.12 8.44 0.86
CA LYS A 468 -32.23 9.63 1.71
C LYS A 468 -31.02 10.55 1.55
N VAL A 469 -29.79 10.01 1.59
CA VAL A 469 -28.56 10.81 1.43
C VAL A 469 -28.50 11.48 0.06
N ARG A 470 -28.84 10.79 -1.03
CA ARG A 470 -28.86 11.38 -2.38
C ARG A 470 -29.70 12.66 -2.52
N ASN A 471 -30.70 12.83 -1.66
CA ASN A 471 -31.62 13.96 -1.66
C ASN A 471 -31.28 15.05 -0.61
N MET A 472 -30.15 14.91 0.10
CA MET A 472 -29.68 15.86 1.11
C MET A 472 -28.63 16.83 0.52
N PRO A 473 -28.28 17.92 1.22
CA PRO A 473 -27.13 18.76 0.85
C PRO A 473 -25.83 17.96 0.77
N PHE A 474 -24.89 18.37 -0.09
CA PHE A 474 -23.69 17.59 -0.43
C PHE A 474 -22.82 17.16 0.79
N ASN A 475 -22.76 18.01 1.82
CA ASN A 475 -21.98 17.69 3.03
C ASN A 475 -22.76 16.81 4.02
N GLU A 476 -24.06 16.64 3.86
CA GLU A 476 -24.88 15.85 4.78
C GLU A 476 -24.89 14.38 4.36
N GLY A 477 -24.73 13.49 5.35
CA GLY A 477 -24.63 12.06 5.15
C GLY A 477 -25.08 11.27 6.36
N TYR A 478 -24.88 9.96 6.32
CA TYR A 478 -25.30 9.03 7.35
C TYR A 478 -24.13 8.65 8.24
N ASN A 479 -24.21 9.03 9.53
CA ASN A 479 -23.28 8.55 10.56
C ASN A 479 -23.69 7.14 11.01
N ALA A 480 -23.02 6.12 10.52
CA ALA A 480 -23.33 4.73 10.84
C ALA A 480 -23.02 4.32 12.29
N SER A 481 -22.21 5.09 13.02
CA SER A 481 -21.94 4.86 14.44
C SER A 481 -23.16 5.20 15.29
N THR A 482 -23.80 6.37 15.07
CA THR A 482 -24.93 6.87 15.84
C THR A 482 -26.29 6.53 15.23
N GLY A 483 -26.34 6.33 13.91
CA GLY A 483 -27.58 6.14 13.15
C GLY A 483 -28.26 7.44 12.74
N GLU A 484 -27.59 8.59 12.86
CA GLU A 484 -28.10 9.92 12.58
C GLU A 484 -27.61 10.46 11.24
N TYR A 485 -28.33 11.44 10.71
CA TYR A 485 -27.91 12.19 9.51
C TYR A 485 -27.31 13.52 9.95
N VAL A 486 -26.07 13.77 9.55
CA VAL A 486 -25.28 14.90 10.06
C VAL A 486 -24.47 15.55 8.92
N ASP A 487 -23.98 16.77 9.14
CA ASP A 487 -22.90 17.32 8.32
C ASP A 487 -21.62 16.49 8.58
N MET A 488 -21.17 15.76 7.56
CA MET A 488 -20.08 14.80 7.65
C MET A 488 -18.75 15.50 7.95
N LEU A 489 -18.52 16.67 7.36
CA LEU A 489 -17.29 17.44 7.60
C LEU A 489 -17.26 18.00 9.03
N ALA A 490 -18.37 18.55 9.50
CA ALA A 490 -18.48 19.05 10.87
C ALA A 490 -18.38 17.92 11.92
N ALA A 491 -18.91 16.74 11.60
CA ALA A 491 -18.83 15.55 12.44
C ALA A 491 -17.47 14.85 12.40
N GLY A 492 -16.53 15.32 11.54
CA GLY A 492 -15.22 14.72 11.37
C GLY A 492 -15.23 13.39 10.60
N ILE A 493 -16.32 13.05 9.93
CA ILE A 493 -16.44 11.84 9.11
C ILE A 493 -16.02 12.19 7.68
N VAL A 494 -14.74 12.00 7.42
CA VAL A 494 -14.09 12.46 6.19
C VAL A 494 -13.29 11.35 5.52
N ASP A 495 -13.23 11.37 4.19
CA ASP A 495 -12.38 10.49 3.40
C ASP A 495 -11.35 11.33 2.62
N PRO A 496 -10.10 10.87 2.44
CA PRO A 496 -9.15 11.52 1.55
C PRO A 496 -9.66 11.49 0.11
N ALA A 497 -9.60 12.62 -0.60
CA ALA A 497 -10.03 12.71 -1.99
C ALA A 497 -9.24 11.75 -2.89
N LYS A 498 -7.93 11.61 -2.65
CA LYS A 498 -7.05 10.67 -3.34
C LYS A 498 -7.50 9.22 -3.19
N VAL A 499 -7.89 8.81 -1.98
CA VAL A 499 -8.40 7.45 -1.70
C VAL A 499 -9.70 7.20 -2.46
N THR A 500 -10.66 8.13 -2.35
CA THR A 500 -11.98 8.01 -2.98
C THR A 500 -11.87 7.93 -4.51
N ARG A 501 -11.06 8.81 -5.15
CA ARG A 501 -10.90 8.79 -6.61
C ARG A 501 -10.11 7.58 -7.10
N SER A 502 -9.05 7.18 -6.40
CA SER A 502 -8.23 6.02 -6.78
C SER A 502 -9.05 4.73 -6.70
N GLY A 503 -9.85 4.58 -5.62
CA GLY A 503 -10.77 3.46 -5.48
C GLY A 503 -11.78 3.38 -6.62
N LEU A 504 -12.37 4.51 -7.00
CA LEU A 504 -13.30 4.60 -8.13
C LEU A 504 -12.64 4.24 -9.47
N GLN A 505 -11.46 4.81 -9.76
CA GLN A 505 -10.72 4.56 -11.00
C GLN A 505 -10.33 3.09 -11.15
N ASN A 506 -9.81 2.49 -10.07
CA ASN A 506 -9.41 1.08 -10.07
C ASN A 506 -10.62 0.15 -10.19
N ALA A 507 -11.72 0.47 -9.52
CA ALA A 507 -12.98 -0.26 -9.64
C ALA A 507 -13.52 -0.24 -11.07
N ALA A 508 -13.59 0.93 -11.69
CA ALA A 508 -14.05 1.11 -13.08
C ALA A 508 -13.16 0.36 -14.08
N SER A 509 -11.83 0.44 -13.90
CA SER A 509 -10.87 -0.27 -14.74
C SER A 509 -11.08 -1.78 -14.69
N ILE A 510 -11.16 -2.37 -13.50
CA ILE A 510 -11.37 -3.81 -13.33
C ILE A 510 -12.73 -4.25 -13.84
N ALA A 511 -13.79 -3.49 -13.55
CA ALA A 511 -15.11 -3.77 -14.08
C ALA A 511 -15.12 -3.79 -15.62
N GLY A 512 -14.52 -2.77 -16.26
CA GLY A 512 -14.40 -2.70 -17.72
C GLY A 512 -13.65 -3.90 -18.32
N MET A 513 -12.58 -4.38 -17.66
CA MET A 513 -11.83 -5.56 -18.10
C MET A 513 -12.64 -6.84 -17.97
N VAL A 514 -13.36 -7.03 -16.85
CA VAL A 514 -14.23 -8.19 -16.64
C VAL A 514 -15.34 -8.25 -17.67
N LEU A 515 -16.01 -7.12 -17.92
CA LEU A 515 -17.14 -7.04 -18.87
C LEU A 515 -16.72 -7.38 -20.31
N THR A 516 -15.51 -7.01 -20.71
CA THR A 516 -14.97 -7.28 -22.05
C THR A 516 -14.35 -8.69 -22.19
N THR A 517 -14.33 -9.48 -21.13
CA THR A 517 -13.79 -10.85 -21.16
C THR A 517 -14.81 -11.82 -21.74
N GLU A 518 -14.40 -12.58 -22.76
CA GLU A 518 -15.23 -13.56 -23.45
C GLU A 518 -14.74 -15.00 -23.26
N CYS A 519 -13.47 -15.17 -22.88
CA CYS A 519 -12.84 -16.48 -22.75
C CYS A 519 -11.90 -16.50 -21.54
N ILE A 520 -11.88 -17.61 -20.83
CA ILE A 520 -10.92 -17.90 -19.75
C ILE A 520 -10.08 -19.11 -20.15
N VAL A 521 -8.75 -18.98 -20.01
CA VAL A 521 -7.78 -20.03 -20.21
C VAL A 521 -7.09 -20.33 -18.88
N ALA A 522 -7.45 -21.40 -18.22
CA ALA A 522 -6.92 -21.78 -16.91
C ALA A 522 -6.15 -23.11 -16.98
N ASP A 523 -5.26 -23.35 -16.03
CA ASP A 523 -4.58 -24.63 -15.90
C ASP A 523 -5.56 -25.72 -15.43
N LEU A 524 -5.41 -26.93 -15.97
CA LEU A 524 -6.10 -28.08 -15.41
C LEU A 524 -5.42 -28.46 -14.09
N PRO A 525 -6.21 -28.74 -13.03
CA PRO A 525 -5.62 -29.24 -11.78
C PRO A 525 -4.83 -30.54 -12.07
N GLU A 526 -3.64 -30.61 -11.50
CA GLU A 526 -2.85 -31.84 -11.56
C GLU A 526 -3.66 -32.96 -10.88
N LYS A 527 -3.93 -34.05 -11.61
CA LYS A 527 -4.44 -35.25 -10.99
C LYS A 527 -3.40 -35.71 -9.97
N LYS A 528 -3.69 -35.60 -8.69
CA LYS A 528 -2.93 -36.33 -7.68
C LYS A 528 -3.00 -37.79 -8.08
N GLU A 529 -1.91 -38.37 -8.60
CA GLU A 529 -1.79 -39.80 -8.76
C GLU A 529 -2.04 -40.39 -7.38
N ALA A 530 -3.11 -41.20 -7.27
CA ALA A 530 -3.36 -41.96 -6.07
C ALA A 530 -2.10 -42.82 -5.82
N ALA A 531 -1.51 -42.69 -4.65
CA ALA A 531 -0.40 -43.54 -4.24
C ALA A 531 -0.78 -44.99 -4.55
N PRO A 532 0.09 -45.77 -5.21
CA PRO A 532 -0.23 -47.15 -5.56
C PRO A 532 -0.64 -47.87 -4.28
N ALA A 533 -1.86 -48.42 -4.27
CA ALA A 533 -2.37 -49.24 -3.18
C ALA A 533 -1.35 -50.37 -2.99
N GLY A 534 -0.71 -50.40 -1.83
CA GLY A 534 0.25 -51.44 -1.48
C GLY A 534 -0.37 -52.81 -1.72
N GLY A 535 0.25 -53.57 -2.59
CA GLY A 535 -0.16 -54.93 -2.89
C GLY A 535 -0.14 -55.79 -1.62
N PRO A 536 -0.99 -56.82 -1.51
CA PRO A 536 -1.04 -57.69 -0.35
C PRO A 536 0.30 -58.42 -0.19
N GLY A 537 1.00 -58.13 0.90
CA GLY A 537 2.24 -58.77 1.26
C GLY A 537 2.05 -60.26 1.41
N GLY A 538 2.82 -60.99 0.65
CA GLY A 538 2.91 -62.43 0.74
C GLY A 538 3.41 -62.90 2.09
N MET A 539 2.74 -63.93 2.61
CA MET A 539 3.10 -64.78 3.73
C MET A 539 4.47 -65.46 3.54
N GLY A 540 5.14 -65.67 4.65
CA GLY A 540 5.91 -66.88 4.85
C GLY A 540 7.38 -66.68 5.14
N GLY A 541 7.79 -67.16 6.30
CA GLY A 541 9.16 -67.47 6.62
C GLY A 541 9.45 -67.50 8.11
N ASP A 542 8.99 -68.52 8.82
CA ASP A 542 9.60 -69.00 10.06
C ASP A 542 11.10 -69.23 9.85
N PHE A 543 11.92 -68.76 10.72
CA PHE A 543 13.19 -69.42 11.14
C PHE A 543 13.47 -69.06 12.60
N ASP A 544 13.37 -70.14 13.41
CA ASP A 544 14.04 -70.31 14.69
C ASP A 544 15.54 -69.93 14.62
N TYR A 545 16.03 -69.24 15.57
CA TYR A 545 17.11 -69.53 16.53
C TYR A 545 17.27 -68.35 17.49
#